data_cd6d1c6e6d40c8b255cab5aa2387161c
#
_entry.id   cd6d1c6e6d40c8b255cab5aa2387161c
#
_cell.length_a   1.000
_cell.length_b   1.000
_cell.length_c   1.000
_cell.angle_alpha   90.00
_cell.angle_beta   90.00
_cell.angle_gamma   90.00
#
_symmetry.space_group_name_H-M   'P 1'
#
loop_
_entity.id
_entity.type
_entity.pdbx_description
1 polymer ?
#
loop_
_entity_poly.entity_id
_entity_poly.type
_entity_poly.pdbx_seq_one_letter_code
_entity_poly.pdbx_strand_id
1 'polypeptide(L)'
;MNMAIHKNQNGPDGKLFEGLIKRLVGNLQLYKQYFMIQIKSTMQYKTSFFLTALGQFLASFNVFLGMYFMFQRFRNVRGYGYGEVLLCCGILLMEFSLAETFARGFDQFSSIIGNGTFDRIMVRPRSSVLQVLGQRIEFTRLGRMVQAVIIFAYSLSVGTVD
;
A
#
# COMPACT_ATOMS: atom_id res chain seq x y z
N MET A 1 -36.14 16.93 -23.73
CA MET A 1 -34.79 16.34 -23.78
C MET A 1 -34.43 15.49 -22.56
N ASN A 2 -35.34 15.31 -21.59
CA ASN A 2 -35.13 14.50 -20.36
C ASN A 2 -35.68 13.04 -20.41
N MET A 3 -36.28 12.61 -21.49
CA MET A 3 -36.92 11.27 -21.59
C MET A 3 -36.00 10.21 -22.24
N ALA A 4 -34.90 10.62 -22.88
CA ALA A 4 -33.97 9.72 -23.57
C ALA A 4 -32.91 9.10 -22.67
N ILE A 5 -32.63 9.71 -21.53
CA ILE A 5 -31.57 9.26 -20.62
C ILE A 5 -32.02 8.08 -19.74
N HIS A 6 -33.34 7.99 -19.47
CA HIS A 6 -33.91 6.92 -18.60
C HIS A 6 -34.14 5.58 -19.33
N LYS A 7 -34.08 5.56 -20.66
CA LYS A 7 -34.38 4.34 -21.45
C LYS A 7 -33.19 3.43 -21.71
N ASN A 8 -31.97 3.87 -21.41
CA ASN A 8 -30.74 3.10 -21.68
C ASN A 8 -30.22 2.26 -20.49
N GLN A 9 -30.91 2.31 -19.34
CA GLN A 9 -30.49 1.50 -18.16
C GLN A 9 -31.02 0.06 -18.18
N ASN A 10 -31.99 -0.27 -19.05
CA ASN A 10 -32.56 -1.61 -19.12
C ASN A 10 -32.06 -2.46 -20.31
N GLY A 11 -31.02 -2.00 -21.03
CA GLY A 11 -30.35 -2.77 -22.07
C GLY A 11 -29.45 -3.87 -21.49
N PRO A 12 -29.05 -4.87 -22.30
CA PRO A 12 -28.11 -5.93 -21.88
C PRO A 12 -26.81 -5.36 -21.29
N ASP A 13 -26.39 -4.20 -21.78
CA ASP A 13 -25.17 -3.50 -21.30
C ASP A 13 -25.37 -2.91 -19.88
N GLY A 14 -26.56 -2.41 -19.55
CA GLY A 14 -26.89 -1.90 -18.22
C GLY A 14 -26.87 -3.00 -17.16
N LYS A 15 -27.39 -4.18 -17.48
CA LYS A 15 -27.37 -5.34 -16.57
C LYS A 15 -25.96 -5.90 -16.36
N LEU A 16 -25.14 -5.88 -17.40
CA LEU A 16 -23.72 -6.24 -17.30
C LEU A 16 -22.96 -5.26 -16.42
N PHE A 17 -23.19 -3.97 -16.58
CA PHE A 17 -22.56 -2.91 -15.78
C PHE A 17 -22.99 -2.97 -14.30
N GLU A 18 -24.27 -3.16 -14.02
CA GLU A 18 -24.75 -3.40 -12.65
C GLU A 18 -24.17 -4.68 -12.03
N GLY A 19 -24.04 -5.75 -12.80
CA GLY A 19 -23.42 -6.98 -12.36
C GLY A 19 -21.94 -6.81 -12.02
N LEU A 20 -21.22 -6.02 -12.83
CA LEU A 20 -19.81 -5.66 -12.57
C LEU A 20 -19.68 -4.81 -11.31
N ILE A 21 -20.53 -3.78 -11.16
CA ILE A 21 -20.52 -2.93 -9.96
C ILE A 21 -20.82 -3.75 -8.69
N LYS A 22 -21.84 -4.61 -8.71
CA LYS A 22 -22.16 -5.50 -7.58
C LYS A 22 -20.98 -6.43 -7.21
N ARG A 23 -20.29 -6.96 -8.22
CA ARG A 23 -19.08 -7.78 -7.99
C ARG A 23 -17.93 -6.93 -7.41
N LEU A 24 -17.70 -5.74 -7.93
CA LEU A 24 -16.67 -4.82 -7.41
C LEU A 24 -16.99 -4.40 -5.98
N VAL A 25 -18.20 -4.00 -5.68
CA VAL A 25 -18.64 -3.62 -4.32
C VAL A 25 -18.53 -4.82 -3.37
N GLY A 26 -18.96 -6.01 -3.80
CA GLY A 26 -18.80 -7.24 -3.01
C GLY A 26 -17.34 -7.58 -2.72
N ASN A 27 -16.46 -7.39 -3.70
CA ASN A 27 -15.02 -7.60 -3.54
C ASN A 27 -14.38 -6.56 -2.60
N LEU A 28 -14.79 -5.29 -2.68
CA LEU A 28 -14.34 -4.23 -1.79
C LEU A 28 -14.79 -4.47 -0.34
N GLN A 29 -16.04 -4.89 -0.14
CA GLN A 29 -16.54 -5.26 1.20
C GLN A 29 -15.76 -6.44 1.79
N LEU A 30 -15.44 -7.42 0.97
CA LEU A 30 -14.65 -8.59 1.38
C LEU A 30 -13.23 -8.14 1.79
N TYR A 31 -12.58 -7.31 1.00
CA TYR A 31 -11.25 -6.76 1.31
C TYR A 31 -11.28 -5.95 2.62
N LYS A 32 -12.33 -5.14 2.81
CA LYS A 32 -12.55 -4.39 4.07
C LYS A 32 -12.69 -5.33 5.28
N GLN A 33 -13.37 -6.47 5.13
CA GLN A 33 -13.50 -7.46 6.20
C GLN A 33 -12.14 -8.10 6.54
N TYR A 34 -11.37 -8.51 5.53
CA TYR A 34 -10.00 -9.02 5.74
C TYR A 34 -9.13 -7.98 6.43
N PHE A 35 -9.19 -6.74 5.98
CA PHE A 35 -8.48 -5.62 6.58
C PHE A 35 -8.84 -5.43 8.05
N MET A 36 -10.12 -5.45 8.39
CA MET A 36 -10.60 -5.30 9.77
C MET A 36 -10.16 -6.48 10.67
N ILE A 37 -10.22 -7.71 10.16
CA ILE A 37 -9.79 -8.91 10.89
C ILE A 37 -8.28 -8.82 11.17
N GLN A 38 -7.50 -8.41 10.18
CA GLN A 38 -6.06 -8.29 10.30
C GLN A 38 -5.66 -7.18 11.29
N ILE A 39 -6.36 -6.02 11.29
CA ILE A 39 -6.17 -4.99 12.32
C ILE A 39 -6.43 -5.55 13.70
N LYS A 40 -7.57 -6.22 13.91
CA LYS A 40 -7.93 -6.79 15.22
C LYS A 40 -6.89 -7.81 15.69
N SER A 41 -6.41 -8.66 14.80
CA SER A 41 -5.35 -9.63 15.09
C SER A 41 -4.04 -8.96 15.48
N THR A 42 -3.63 -7.95 14.74
CA THR A 42 -2.38 -7.22 15.00
C THR A 42 -2.47 -6.40 16.29
N MET A 43 -3.63 -5.82 16.58
CA MET A 43 -3.86 -5.05 17.80
C MET A 43 -3.98 -5.90 19.07
N GLN A 44 -4.07 -7.22 18.96
CA GLN A 44 -4.05 -8.12 20.10
C GLN A 44 -2.70 -8.04 20.85
N TYR A 45 -1.60 -7.85 20.11
CA TYR A 45 -0.25 -7.71 20.65
C TYR A 45 0.30 -6.29 20.46
N LYS A 46 -0.31 -5.31 21.13
CA LYS A 46 -0.02 -3.88 20.99
C LYS A 46 1.46 -3.55 21.18
N THR A 47 2.09 -4.12 22.19
CA THR A 47 3.51 -3.87 22.50
C THR A 47 4.44 -4.35 21.38
N SER A 48 4.21 -5.54 20.87
CA SER A 48 4.99 -6.10 19.75
C SER A 48 4.77 -5.30 18.47
N PHE A 49 3.53 -4.88 18.21
CA PHE A 49 3.20 -4.03 17.07
C PHE A 49 3.96 -2.71 17.12
N PHE A 50 3.90 -2.02 18.28
CA PHE A 50 4.56 -0.73 18.44
C PHE A 50 6.07 -0.85 18.33
N LEU A 51 6.66 -1.86 18.94
CA LEU A 51 8.10 -2.11 18.88
C LEU A 51 8.57 -2.39 17.45
N THR A 52 7.82 -3.20 16.70
CA THR A 52 8.13 -3.51 15.31
C THR A 52 7.96 -2.29 14.41
N ALA A 53 6.90 -1.51 14.61
CA ALA A 53 6.68 -0.27 13.86
C ALA A 53 7.79 0.76 14.12
N LEU A 54 8.23 0.88 15.38
CA LEU A 54 9.34 1.74 15.76
C LEU A 54 10.65 1.26 15.13
N GLY A 55 10.92 -0.04 15.14
CA GLY A 55 12.10 -0.63 14.49
C GLY A 55 12.12 -0.33 12.98
N GLN A 56 10.99 -0.43 12.29
CA GLN A 56 10.85 -0.10 10.88
C GLN A 56 11.08 1.40 10.63
N PHE A 57 10.56 2.25 11.51
CA PHE A 57 10.78 3.69 11.45
C PHE A 57 12.28 4.03 11.60
N LEU A 58 12.95 3.47 12.59
CA LEU A 58 14.38 3.70 12.83
C LEU A 58 15.24 3.18 11.67
N ALA A 59 14.93 2.01 11.11
CA ALA A 59 15.64 1.46 9.97
C ALA A 59 15.56 2.39 8.74
N SER A 60 14.39 2.92 8.44
CA SER A 60 14.20 3.88 7.34
C SER A 60 14.86 5.24 7.64
N PHE A 61 14.84 5.65 8.90
CA PHE A 61 15.49 6.89 9.34
C PHE A 61 17.00 6.85 9.16
N ASN A 62 17.62 5.68 9.35
CA ASN A 62 19.06 5.50 9.12
C ASN A 62 19.45 5.76 7.65
N VAL A 63 18.61 5.34 6.69
CA VAL A 63 18.83 5.63 5.26
C VAL A 63 18.78 7.14 5.00
N PHE A 64 17.81 7.83 5.61
CA PHE A 64 17.70 9.29 5.52
C PHE A 64 18.93 10.01 6.11
N LEU A 65 19.40 9.58 7.28
CA LEU A 65 20.62 10.11 7.90
C LEU A 65 21.85 9.91 7.02
N GLY A 66 22.00 8.72 6.42
CA GLY A 66 23.10 8.44 5.51
C GLY A 66 23.14 9.41 4.33
N MET A 67 21.97 9.68 3.74
CA MET A 67 21.82 10.64 2.65
C MET A 67 22.14 12.07 3.11
N TYR A 68 21.64 12.49 4.27
CA TYR A 68 21.91 13.81 4.82
C TYR A 68 23.41 14.05 5.03
N PHE A 69 24.13 13.10 5.64
CA PHE A 69 25.57 13.20 5.83
C PHE A 69 26.36 13.17 4.52
N MET A 70 25.90 12.39 3.54
CA MET A 70 26.51 12.37 2.21
C MET A 70 26.44 13.77 1.55
N PHE A 71 25.31 14.45 1.62
CA PHE A 71 25.15 15.78 1.03
C PHE A 71 25.82 16.88 1.84
N GLN A 72 26.05 16.71 3.13
CA GLN A 72 26.92 17.61 3.91
C GLN A 72 28.37 17.56 3.42
N ARG A 73 28.81 16.38 2.98
CA ARG A 73 30.19 16.21 2.48
C ARG A 73 30.32 16.64 1.01
N PHE A 74 29.32 16.30 0.20
CA PHE A 74 29.30 16.55 -1.24
C PHE A 74 28.09 17.45 -1.57
N ARG A 75 28.32 18.72 -1.85
CA ARG A 75 27.26 19.70 -2.10
C ARG A 75 26.31 19.31 -3.24
N ASN A 76 26.84 18.68 -4.30
CA ASN A 76 26.08 18.20 -5.45
C ASN A 76 26.57 16.82 -5.85
N VAL A 77 25.65 15.92 -6.17
CA VAL A 77 25.94 14.59 -6.70
C VAL A 77 25.45 14.53 -8.13
N ARG A 78 26.38 14.53 -9.11
CA ARG A 78 26.10 14.53 -10.55
C ARG A 78 25.15 15.65 -11.02
N GLY A 79 25.19 16.81 -10.38
CA GLY A 79 24.35 17.97 -10.75
C GLY A 79 23.00 18.01 -10.03
N TYR A 80 22.63 16.98 -9.26
CA TYR A 80 21.40 16.97 -8.47
C TYR A 80 21.64 17.58 -7.09
N GLY A 81 20.73 18.49 -6.70
CA GLY A 81 20.71 19.10 -5.38
C GLY A 81 20.12 18.16 -4.31
N TYR A 82 20.37 18.50 -3.05
CA TYR A 82 19.83 17.73 -1.90
C TYR A 82 18.30 17.60 -1.93
N GLY A 83 17.59 18.69 -2.26
CA GLY A 83 16.12 18.72 -2.31
C GLY A 83 15.55 17.75 -3.36
N GLU A 84 16.16 17.68 -4.54
CA GLU A 84 15.70 16.81 -5.63
C GLU A 84 15.89 15.32 -5.29
N VAL A 85 17.03 14.97 -4.72
CA VAL A 85 17.31 13.58 -4.30
C VAL A 85 16.42 13.19 -3.11
N LEU A 86 16.18 14.12 -2.20
CA LEU A 86 15.28 13.92 -1.06
C LEU A 86 13.84 13.67 -1.53
N LEU A 87 13.37 14.43 -2.52
CA LEU A 87 12.05 14.25 -3.12
C LEU A 87 11.93 12.87 -3.77
N CYS A 88 12.92 12.48 -4.56
CA CYS A 88 12.95 11.16 -5.19
C CYS A 88 12.90 10.03 -4.15
N CYS A 89 13.69 10.14 -3.09
CA CYS A 89 13.66 9.19 -1.98
C CYS A 89 12.31 9.16 -1.25
N GLY A 90 11.69 10.31 -1.02
CA GLY A 90 10.38 10.40 -0.41
C GLY A 90 9.31 9.65 -1.22
N ILE A 91 9.31 9.83 -2.54
CA ILE A 91 8.40 9.13 -3.46
C ILE A 91 8.65 7.61 -3.42
N LEU A 92 9.91 7.18 -3.54
CA LEU A 92 10.26 5.75 -3.50
C LEU A 92 9.87 5.09 -2.17
N LEU A 93 10.13 5.75 -1.04
CA LEU A 93 9.74 5.23 0.28
C LEU A 93 8.21 5.13 0.41
N MET A 94 7.47 6.09 -0.16
CA MET A 94 6.00 6.08 -0.13
C MET A 94 5.45 4.94 -0.97
N GLU A 95 5.97 4.74 -2.19
CA GLU A 95 5.59 3.64 -3.09
C GLU A 95 5.85 2.27 -2.44
N PHE A 96 7.07 2.04 -1.96
CA PHE A 96 7.43 0.80 -1.27
C PHE A 96 6.58 0.54 -0.04
N SER A 97 6.33 1.56 0.77
CA SER A 97 5.52 1.43 1.98
C SER A 97 4.08 1.05 1.67
N LEU A 98 3.49 1.66 0.63
CA LEU A 98 2.15 1.31 0.14
C LEU A 98 2.10 -0.12 -0.38
N ALA A 99 3.04 -0.49 -1.24
CA ALA A 99 3.13 -1.83 -1.80
C ALA A 99 3.29 -2.89 -0.70
N GLU A 100 4.20 -2.69 0.24
CA GLU A 100 4.42 -3.62 1.35
C GLU A 100 3.22 -3.70 2.32
N THR A 101 2.47 -2.63 2.50
CA THR A 101 1.30 -2.66 3.38
C THR A 101 0.14 -3.43 2.76
N PHE A 102 -0.16 -3.19 1.47
CA PHE A 102 -1.37 -3.71 0.83
C PHE A 102 -1.13 -4.95 -0.03
N ALA A 103 0.05 -5.10 -0.64
CA ALA A 103 0.35 -6.17 -1.59
C ALA A 103 1.21 -7.30 -1.00
N ARG A 104 1.50 -7.29 0.30
CA ARG A 104 2.33 -8.31 0.98
C ARG A 104 1.82 -9.74 0.83
N GLY A 105 0.52 -9.91 0.62
CA GLY A 105 -0.06 -11.22 0.34
C GLY A 105 0.56 -11.92 -0.87
N PHE A 106 1.02 -11.18 -1.87
CA PHE A 106 1.67 -11.75 -3.06
C PHE A 106 3.07 -12.29 -2.77
N ASP A 107 3.82 -11.74 -1.84
CA ASP A 107 5.16 -12.24 -1.48
C ASP A 107 5.10 -13.68 -0.93
N GLN A 108 3.95 -14.06 -0.38
CA GLN A 108 3.73 -15.40 0.15
C GLN A 108 3.11 -16.37 -0.86
N PHE A 109 2.89 -15.93 -2.09
CA PHE A 109 2.22 -16.74 -3.10
C PHE A 109 2.94 -18.07 -3.38
N SER A 110 4.28 -18.03 -3.45
CA SER A 110 5.10 -19.23 -3.62
C SER A 110 4.91 -20.24 -2.47
N SER A 111 4.84 -19.75 -1.23
CA SER A 111 4.59 -20.57 -0.04
C SER A 111 3.16 -21.14 -0.02
N ILE A 112 2.18 -20.37 -0.46
CA ILE A 112 0.77 -20.78 -0.56
C ILE A 112 0.62 -21.94 -1.55
N ILE A 113 1.32 -21.88 -2.68
CA ILE A 113 1.34 -22.97 -3.69
C ILE A 113 2.08 -24.18 -3.11
N GLY A 114 3.29 -23.99 -2.58
CA GLY A 114 4.12 -25.07 -2.05
C GLY A 114 3.47 -25.87 -0.93
N ASN A 115 2.64 -25.24 -0.12
CA ASN A 115 1.92 -25.87 0.97
C ASN A 115 0.53 -26.42 0.57
N GLY A 116 0.15 -26.41 -0.71
CA GLY A 116 -1.15 -26.88 -1.19
C GLY A 116 -2.35 -26.03 -0.71
N THR A 117 -2.10 -24.89 -0.09
CA THR A 117 -3.16 -24.02 0.43
C THR A 117 -3.92 -23.32 -0.70
N PHE A 118 -3.30 -23.20 -1.86
CA PHE A 118 -3.89 -22.59 -3.05
C PHE A 118 -5.14 -23.33 -3.54
N ASP A 119 -5.17 -24.65 -3.42
CA ASP A 119 -6.32 -25.48 -3.81
C ASP A 119 -7.58 -25.09 -3.00
N ARG A 120 -7.42 -24.78 -1.71
CA ARG A 120 -8.50 -24.28 -0.86
C ARG A 120 -9.02 -22.92 -1.28
N ILE A 121 -8.15 -22.08 -1.86
CA ILE A 121 -8.52 -20.75 -2.34
C ILE A 121 -9.34 -20.88 -3.63
N MET A 122 -8.96 -21.79 -4.53
CA MET A 122 -9.65 -22.01 -5.80
C MET A 122 -11.06 -22.58 -5.66
N VAL A 123 -11.31 -23.39 -4.65
CA VAL A 123 -12.66 -23.97 -4.40
C VAL A 123 -13.67 -22.92 -3.93
N ARG A 124 -13.23 -21.80 -3.42
CA ARG A 124 -14.13 -20.73 -2.95
C ARG A 124 -14.66 -19.91 -4.13
N PRO A 125 -15.98 -19.64 -4.21
CA PRO A 125 -16.59 -18.87 -5.30
C PRO A 125 -16.31 -17.37 -5.18
N ARG A 126 -15.03 -16.99 -5.03
CA ARG A 126 -14.55 -15.61 -4.84
C ARG A 126 -13.25 -15.41 -5.63
N SER A 127 -12.95 -14.15 -5.97
CA SER A 127 -11.72 -13.80 -6.66
C SER A 127 -10.48 -14.30 -5.89
N SER A 128 -9.71 -15.22 -6.50
CA SER A 128 -8.50 -15.78 -5.90
C SER A 128 -7.44 -14.72 -5.62
N VAL A 129 -7.34 -13.72 -6.50
CA VAL A 129 -6.41 -12.58 -6.35
C VAL A 129 -6.70 -11.80 -5.07
N LEU A 130 -7.98 -11.48 -4.80
CA LEU A 130 -8.36 -10.74 -3.58
C LEU A 130 -8.17 -11.57 -2.31
N GLN A 131 -8.37 -12.88 -2.40
CA GLN A 131 -8.13 -13.77 -1.28
C GLN A 131 -6.64 -13.83 -0.93
N VAL A 132 -5.76 -13.89 -1.93
CA VAL A 132 -4.30 -13.89 -1.73
C VAL A 132 -3.83 -12.54 -1.18
N LEU A 133 -4.29 -11.42 -1.76
CA LEU A 133 -4.00 -10.06 -1.28
C LEU A 133 -4.44 -9.87 0.18
N GLY A 134 -5.64 -10.31 0.52
CA GLY A 134 -6.21 -10.13 1.86
C GLY A 134 -5.64 -11.07 2.92
N GLN A 135 -4.86 -12.09 2.55
CA GLN A 135 -4.30 -13.04 3.51
C GLN A 135 -3.29 -12.41 4.46
N ARG A 136 -2.55 -11.41 4.01
CA ARG A 136 -1.55 -10.74 4.83
C ARG A 136 -1.46 -9.25 4.51
N ILE A 137 -1.82 -8.45 5.49
CA ILE A 137 -1.69 -7.00 5.48
C ILE A 137 -0.77 -6.63 6.65
N GLU A 138 0.36 -6.00 6.35
CA GLU A 138 1.35 -5.68 7.38
C GLU A 138 1.24 -4.23 7.84
N PHE A 139 0.44 -4.00 8.88
CA PHE A 139 0.28 -2.66 9.48
C PHE A 139 1.53 -2.12 10.17
N THR A 140 2.48 -2.98 10.51
CA THR A 140 3.77 -2.55 11.08
C THR A 140 4.56 -1.64 10.15
N ARG A 141 4.28 -1.70 8.85
CA ARG A 141 4.88 -0.84 7.82
C ARG A 141 4.33 0.58 7.79
N LEU A 142 3.22 0.84 8.47
CA LEU A 142 2.66 2.20 8.61
C LEU A 142 3.64 3.19 9.23
N GLY A 143 4.54 2.73 10.11
CA GLY A 143 5.61 3.58 10.65
C GLY A 143 6.52 4.16 9.55
N ARG A 144 6.86 3.34 8.56
CA ARG A 144 7.64 3.77 7.38
C ARG A 144 6.83 4.71 6.47
N MET A 145 5.53 4.46 6.32
CA MET A 145 4.64 5.31 5.53
C MET A 145 4.53 6.73 6.12
N VAL A 146 4.37 6.85 7.44
CA VAL A 146 4.35 8.15 8.14
C VAL A 146 5.66 8.89 7.89
N GLN A 147 6.79 8.22 8.00
CA GLN A 147 8.09 8.80 7.73
C GLN A 147 8.22 9.26 6.27
N ALA A 148 7.77 8.46 5.29
CA ALA A 148 7.79 8.83 3.88
C ALA A 148 6.99 10.10 3.60
N VAL A 149 5.82 10.24 4.21
CA VAL A 149 4.98 11.46 4.11
C VAL A 149 5.70 12.67 4.70
N ILE A 150 6.36 12.52 5.85
CA ILE A 150 7.12 13.61 6.50
C ILE A 150 8.28 14.05 5.60
N ILE A 151 9.05 13.10 5.06
CA ILE A 151 10.18 13.38 4.16
C ILE A 151 9.70 14.06 2.88
N PHE A 152 8.59 13.59 2.31
CA PHE A 152 7.99 14.17 1.11
C PHE A 152 7.53 15.62 1.35
N ALA A 153 6.82 15.87 2.46
CA ALA A 153 6.38 17.21 2.83
C ALA A 153 7.57 18.15 3.09
N TYR A 154 8.61 17.67 3.77
CA TYR A 154 9.84 18.42 4.01
C TYR A 154 10.57 18.75 2.71
N SER A 155 10.67 17.80 1.78
CA SER A 155 11.28 18.02 0.47
C SER A 155 10.57 19.09 -0.35
N LEU A 156 9.24 19.11 -0.32
CA LEU A 156 8.47 20.17 -0.98
C LEU A 156 8.73 21.55 -0.36
N SER A 157 8.89 21.63 0.96
CA SER A 157 9.20 22.89 1.62
C SER A 157 10.61 23.41 1.31
N VAL A 158 11.58 22.52 1.12
CA VAL A 158 12.96 22.87 0.75
C VAL A 158 13.04 23.23 -0.74
N GLY A 159 12.35 22.49 -1.62
CA GLY A 159 12.37 22.74 -3.07
C GLY A 159 11.58 23.98 -3.51
N THR A 160 10.77 24.59 -2.63
CA THR A 160 10.07 25.86 -2.94
C THR A 160 10.85 27.10 -2.54
N VAL A 161 12.02 26.95 -1.92
CA VAL A 161 12.85 28.06 -1.42
C VAL A 161 14.01 28.38 -2.37
N ASP A 162 14.33 27.53 -3.34
CA ASP A 162 15.28 27.75 -4.45
C ASP A 162 14.54 28.15 -5.75
#